data_cef27d46ccb3cb0c70577d4affddb863
#
_entry.id   cef27d46ccb3cb0c70577d4affddb863
#
_cell.length_a   1.000
_cell.length_b   1.000
_cell.length_c   1.000
_cell.angle_alpha   90.00
_cell.angle_beta   90.00
_cell.angle_gamma   90.00
#
_symmetry.space_group_name_H-M   'P 1'
#
loop_
_entity.id
_entity.type
_entity.pdbx_description
1 polymer ?
#
loop_
_entity_poly.entity_id
_entity_poly.type
_entity_poly.pdbx_seq_one_letter_code
_entity_poly.pdbx_strand_id
1 'polypeptide(L)'
;NDGIAVHNGEEAFRMWFQDFSIADSRQVRLIHTNPLQDDQFPTRITKLCDFSYFSTVNPLQLHMLDTARRVSVNDFPIIIEGESGTEKELLAQAIHLNSRRHDGPFISLNISSLKSESAEAALIGSCEQQENGVRKKIGVLEAAKGGTLLINNLQYADSELQRLLLSILKNGFFIPLGNGSSPQPLDLRLIVTSVSDLYSRVLEGKFLDELFFLLSTVSLYTIPL
;
A
#
# COMPACT_ATOMS: atom_id res chain seq x y z
N ASN A 1 -19.06 12.60 -10.91
CA ASN A 1 -18.75 11.18 -11.19
C ASN A 1 -18.10 10.99 -12.57
N ASP A 2 -17.18 11.87 -12.94
CA ASP A 2 -16.57 11.82 -14.26
C ASP A 2 -15.17 11.23 -14.14
N GLY A 3 -15.08 9.94 -14.41
CA GLY A 3 -13.80 9.26 -14.55
C GLY A 3 -13.15 9.69 -15.87
N ILE A 4 -11.92 10.16 -15.83
CA ILE A 4 -11.15 10.45 -17.02
C ILE A 4 -10.63 9.12 -17.58
N ALA A 5 -11.11 8.73 -18.76
CA ALA A 5 -10.55 7.61 -19.50
C ALA A 5 -9.28 8.10 -20.22
N VAL A 6 -8.14 7.62 -19.81
CA VAL A 6 -6.89 7.84 -20.54
C VAL A 6 -6.73 6.68 -21.53
N HIS A 7 -6.96 6.95 -22.81
CA HIS A 7 -6.68 6.02 -23.89
C HIS A 7 -5.21 6.08 -24.28
N ASN A 8 -4.49 4.99 -24.07
CA ASN A 8 -3.20 4.77 -24.69
C ASN A 8 -3.26 3.40 -25.36
N GLY A 9 -3.71 3.38 -26.62
CA GLY A 9 -3.72 2.26 -27.57
C GLY A 9 -4.04 0.87 -26.96
N GLU A 10 -5.27 0.41 -27.09
CA GLU A 10 -5.83 -0.93 -26.90
C GLU A 10 -6.09 -1.46 -25.47
N GLU A 11 -5.61 -0.86 -24.40
CA GLU A 11 -6.12 -1.15 -23.05
C GLU A 11 -6.53 0.15 -22.36
N ALA A 12 -7.82 0.29 -22.10
CA ALA A 12 -8.35 1.46 -21.39
C ALA A 12 -8.15 1.27 -19.88
N PHE A 13 -7.36 2.17 -19.26
CA PHE A 13 -7.31 2.31 -17.81
C PHE A 13 -8.34 3.35 -17.40
N ARG A 14 -9.26 3.02 -16.52
CA ARG A 14 -10.05 4.02 -15.80
C ARG A 14 -9.32 4.39 -14.53
N MET A 15 -8.75 5.58 -14.49
CA MET A 15 -8.39 6.23 -13.23
C MET A 15 -9.67 6.84 -12.64
N TRP A 16 -10.05 6.36 -11.48
CA TRP A 16 -11.12 6.96 -10.70
C TRP A 16 -10.46 7.91 -9.71
N PHE A 17 -10.73 9.20 -9.92
CA PHE A 17 -10.43 10.21 -8.92
C PHE A 17 -11.70 10.37 -8.08
N GLN A 18 -11.60 10.07 -6.80
CA GLN A 18 -12.69 10.34 -5.89
C GLN A 18 -12.19 11.41 -4.91
N ASP A 19 -12.62 12.65 -5.16
CA ASP A 19 -12.39 13.76 -4.24
C ASP A 19 -13.45 13.68 -3.14
N PHE A 20 -13.02 13.46 -1.90
CA PHE A 20 -13.87 13.54 -0.73
C PHE A 20 -13.61 14.84 -0.01
N SER A 21 -14.67 15.61 0.22
CA SER A 21 -14.66 16.72 1.16
C SER A 21 -15.07 16.18 2.52
N ILE A 22 -14.14 16.15 3.46
CA ILE A 22 -14.42 15.89 4.87
C ILE A 22 -14.84 17.22 5.49
N ALA A 23 -15.70 17.20 6.52
CA ALA A 23 -16.30 18.35 7.15
C ALA A 23 -15.30 19.45 7.64
N ASP A 24 -14.02 19.23 7.51
CA ASP A 24 -12.92 20.12 7.93
C ASP A 24 -12.05 20.58 6.74
N SER A 25 -12.63 20.78 5.57
CA SER A 25 -11.98 21.35 4.35
C SER A 25 -10.76 20.57 3.83
N ARG A 26 -10.58 19.31 4.19
CA ARG A 26 -9.50 18.47 3.69
C ARG A 26 -9.99 17.64 2.50
N GLN A 27 -9.31 17.77 1.38
CA GLN A 27 -9.53 16.92 0.20
C GLN A 27 -8.47 15.83 0.18
N VAL A 28 -8.88 14.58 0.14
CA VAL A 28 -7.99 13.43 -0.05
C VAL A 28 -8.27 12.80 -1.38
N ARG A 29 -7.23 12.61 -2.17
CA ARG A 29 -7.33 12.02 -3.51
C ARG A 29 -6.95 10.54 -3.45
N LEU A 30 -7.93 9.67 -3.70
CA LEU A 30 -7.70 8.24 -3.93
C LEU A 30 -7.51 7.99 -5.43
N ILE A 31 -6.41 7.35 -5.76
CA ILE A 31 -6.15 6.90 -7.13
C ILE A 31 -6.29 5.38 -7.17
N HIS A 32 -7.35 4.90 -7.82
CA HIS A 32 -7.51 3.49 -8.14
C HIS A 32 -7.11 3.29 -9.60
N THR A 33 -6.08 2.50 -9.84
CA THR A 33 -5.75 2.04 -11.19
C THR A 33 -6.36 0.66 -11.39
N ASN A 34 -7.39 0.56 -12.23
CA ASN A 34 -8.01 -0.71 -12.60
C ASN A 34 -7.72 -0.98 -14.09
N PRO A 35 -6.96 -2.02 -14.45
CA PRO A 35 -6.94 -2.49 -15.82
C PRO A 35 -8.30 -3.13 -16.13
N LEU A 36 -8.94 -2.74 -17.24
CA LEU A 36 -10.32 -3.08 -17.57
C LEU A 36 -10.57 -4.57 -17.88
N GLN A 37 -9.61 -5.48 -17.66
CA GLN A 37 -9.75 -6.89 -18.04
C GLN A 37 -9.22 -7.93 -17.04
N ASP A 38 -8.85 -7.59 -15.82
CA ASP A 38 -8.52 -8.63 -14.85
C ASP A 38 -9.20 -8.35 -13.51
N ASP A 39 -10.12 -9.24 -13.12
CA ASP A 39 -10.82 -9.25 -11.81
C ASP A 39 -9.87 -9.41 -10.60
N GLN A 40 -8.56 -9.26 -10.82
CA GLN A 40 -7.53 -9.46 -9.81
C GLN A 40 -7.08 -8.20 -9.06
N PHE A 41 -7.51 -7.00 -9.48
CA PHE A 41 -7.20 -5.77 -8.75
C PHE A 41 -8.44 -5.20 -8.10
N PRO A 42 -8.36 -5.07 -6.80
CA PRO A 42 -9.53 -4.98 -5.99
C PRO A 42 -9.75 -3.63 -5.36
N THR A 43 -10.67 -3.71 -4.63
CA THR A 43 -11.21 -3.04 -3.46
C THR A 43 -11.44 -1.56 -3.68
N ARG A 44 -12.65 -1.33 -4.17
CA ARG A 44 -13.39 -0.11 -3.91
C ARG A 44 -13.23 0.27 -2.43
N ILE A 45 -12.28 1.11 -2.09
CA ILE A 45 -12.36 1.84 -0.84
C ILE A 45 -13.36 2.96 -1.09
N THR A 46 -14.58 2.74 -0.65
CA THR A 46 -15.70 3.66 -0.91
C THR A 46 -15.76 4.81 0.08
N LYS A 47 -14.98 4.76 1.17
CA LYS A 47 -14.94 5.80 2.19
C LYS A 47 -13.62 5.72 2.95
N LEU A 48 -12.88 6.81 2.99
CA LEU A 48 -11.73 6.94 3.90
C LEU A 48 -12.23 7.10 5.33
N CYS A 49 -11.69 6.27 6.21
CA CYS A 49 -12.01 6.31 7.62
C CYS A 49 -10.93 7.05 8.38
N ASP A 50 -11.33 7.96 9.24
CA ASP A 50 -10.44 8.53 10.24
C ASP A 50 -10.55 7.78 11.57
N PHE A 51 -9.81 8.23 12.59
CA PHE A 51 -9.86 7.59 13.91
C PHE A 51 -11.23 7.69 14.61
N SER A 52 -12.14 8.56 14.20
CA SER A 52 -13.48 8.68 14.78
C SER A 52 -14.37 7.48 14.45
N TYR A 53 -14.02 6.73 13.41
CA TYR A 53 -14.69 5.49 13.05
C TYR A 53 -14.58 4.42 14.14
N PHE A 54 -13.45 4.38 14.85
CA PHE A 54 -13.16 3.36 15.85
C PHE A 54 -13.81 3.71 17.19
N SER A 55 -15.00 3.17 17.44
CA SER A 55 -15.67 3.31 18.74
C SER A 55 -15.46 2.04 19.55
N THR A 56 -14.71 2.13 20.64
CA THR A 56 -14.39 0.99 21.50
C THR A 56 -14.29 1.41 22.96
N VAL A 57 -14.61 0.48 23.83
CA VAL A 57 -14.40 0.59 25.29
C VAL A 57 -13.27 -0.36 25.77
N ASN A 58 -12.72 -1.16 24.87
CA ASN A 58 -11.65 -2.11 25.20
C ASN A 58 -10.34 -1.34 25.46
N PRO A 59 -9.73 -1.44 26.68
CA PRO A 59 -8.53 -0.70 27.02
C PRO A 59 -7.34 -0.98 26.11
N LEU A 60 -7.17 -2.23 25.64
CA LEU A 60 -6.09 -2.61 24.74
C LEU A 60 -6.24 -1.95 23.38
N GLN A 61 -7.47 -1.92 22.86
CA GLN A 61 -7.77 -1.28 21.58
C GLN A 61 -7.64 0.25 21.68
N LEU A 62 -8.06 0.86 22.79
CA LEU A 62 -7.84 2.29 23.06
C LEU A 62 -6.35 2.63 23.08
N HIS A 63 -5.53 1.81 23.76
CA HIS A 63 -4.09 1.99 23.79
C HIS A 63 -3.44 1.86 22.40
N MET A 64 -3.88 0.86 21.61
CA MET A 64 -3.43 0.68 20.23
C MET A 64 -3.79 1.89 19.36
N LEU A 65 -5.04 2.41 19.45
CA LEU A 65 -5.50 3.59 18.71
C LEU A 65 -4.73 4.86 19.12
N ASP A 66 -4.44 5.04 20.41
CA ASP A 66 -3.61 6.15 20.90
C ASP A 66 -2.18 6.06 20.33
N THR A 67 -1.60 4.88 20.34
CA THR A 67 -0.29 4.63 19.72
C THR A 67 -0.34 4.93 18.21
N ALA A 68 -1.36 4.46 17.51
CA ALA A 68 -1.55 4.72 16.08
C ALA A 68 -1.63 6.23 15.78
N ARG A 69 -2.36 7.00 16.59
CA ARG A 69 -2.44 8.47 16.48
C ARG A 69 -1.07 9.13 16.64
N ARG A 70 -0.32 8.73 17.67
CA ARG A 70 1.01 9.30 17.94
C ARG A 70 2.01 9.04 16.83
N VAL A 71 2.00 7.84 16.24
CA VAL A 71 2.93 7.48 15.17
C VAL A 71 2.48 7.96 13.80
N SER A 72 1.24 8.42 13.64
CA SER A 72 0.70 8.92 12.36
C SER A 72 1.51 10.07 11.80
N VAL A 73 2.02 10.95 12.65
CA VAL A 73 2.78 12.15 12.26
C VAL A 73 4.19 11.86 11.73
N ASN A 74 4.68 10.63 11.87
CA ASN A 74 6.00 10.21 11.42
C ASN A 74 5.88 9.35 10.17
N ASP A 75 6.96 9.29 9.39
CA ASP A 75 7.01 8.51 8.13
C ASP A 75 7.60 7.09 8.33
N PHE A 76 7.70 6.62 9.57
CA PHE A 76 8.17 5.27 9.85
C PHE A 76 7.29 4.21 9.20
N PRO A 77 7.87 3.09 8.72
CA PRO A 77 7.10 1.92 8.35
C PRO A 77 6.27 1.42 9.54
N ILE A 78 5.06 0.94 9.25
CA ILE A 78 4.15 0.41 10.27
C ILE A 78 3.71 -0.98 9.83
N ILE A 79 3.80 -1.94 10.75
CA ILE A 79 3.14 -3.25 10.63
C ILE A 79 1.84 -3.21 11.43
N ILE A 80 0.74 -3.63 10.81
CA ILE A 80 -0.55 -3.83 11.48
C ILE A 80 -0.88 -5.32 11.40
N GLU A 81 -0.84 -5.99 12.53
CA GLU A 81 -1.13 -7.41 12.66
C GLU A 81 -2.46 -7.65 13.37
N GLY A 82 -3.11 -8.77 13.07
CA GLY A 82 -4.35 -9.17 13.71
C GLY A 82 -5.18 -10.08 12.84
N GLU A 83 -6.18 -10.71 13.40
CA GLU A 83 -7.06 -11.66 12.72
C GLU A 83 -7.78 -11.05 11.51
N SER A 84 -8.29 -11.89 10.63
CA SER A 84 -9.13 -11.44 9.52
C SER A 84 -10.38 -10.71 10.05
N GLY A 85 -10.77 -9.62 9.40
CA GLY A 85 -11.93 -8.82 9.82
C GLY A 85 -11.69 -7.80 10.93
N THR A 86 -10.45 -7.65 11.45
CA THR A 86 -10.12 -6.67 12.49
C THR A 86 -9.85 -5.26 11.96
N GLU A 87 -10.35 -4.94 10.77
CA GLU A 87 -10.33 -3.60 10.17
C GLU A 87 -8.95 -2.95 10.02
N LYS A 88 -7.90 -3.77 9.82
CA LYS A 88 -6.52 -3.30 9.64
C LYS A 88 -6.35 -2.26 8.53
N GLU A 89 -7.08 -2.44 7.45
CA GLU A 89 -7.06 -1.53 6.30
C GLU A 89 -7.68 -0.16 6.64
N LEU A 90 -8.76 -0.15 7.42
CA LEU A 90 -9.38 1.09 7.89
C LEU A 90 -8.45 1.82 8.86
N LEU A 91 -7.73 1.08 9.71
CA LEU A 91 -6.72 1.66 10.59
C LEU A 91 -5.58 2.30 9.79
N ALA A 92 -5.12 1.65 8.71
CA ALA A 92 -4.11 2.23 7.82
C ALA A 92 -4.60 3.53 7.14
N GLN A 93 -5.87 3.60 6.75
CA GLN A 93 -6.48 4.83 6.21
C GLN A 93 -6.51 5.94 7.26
N ALA A 94 -6.92 5.63 8.50
CA ALA A 94 -6.94 6.60 9.59
C ALA A 94 -5.54 7.14 9.91
N ILE A 95 -4.52 6.28 9.86
CA ILE A 95 -3.11 6.66 10.01
C ILE A 95 -2.67 7.60 8.88
N HIS A 96 -3.03 7.29 7.63
CA HIS A 96 -2.71 8.15 6.50
C HIS A 96 -3.36 9.53 6.63
N LEU A 97 -4.66 9.58 6.91
CA LEU A 97 -5.41 10.84 7.06
C LEU A 97 -4.85 11.75 8.16
N ASN A 98 -4.24 11.18 9.20
CA ASN A 98 -3.64 11.92 10.30
C ASN A 98 -2.12 12.11 10.14
N SER A 99 -1.56 11.80 8.97
CA SER A 99 -0.14 11.93 8.67
C SER A 99 0.19 13.28 8.00
N ARG A 100 1.49 13.55 7.89
CA ARG A 100 2.01 14.67 7.08
C ARG A 100 1.77 14.48 5.58
N ARG A 101 1.42 13.26 5.14
CA ARG A 101 1.18 12.89 3.76
C ARG A 101 -0.32 12.75 3.44
N HIS A 102 -1.21 13.28 4.28
CA HIS A 102 -2.67 13.16 4.14
C HIS A 102 -3.23 13.73 2.83
N ASP A 103 -2.54 14.69 2.21
CA ASP A 103 -2.90 15.25 0.91
C ASP A 103 -2.36 14.42 -0.27
N GLY A 104 -1.48 13.46 0.00
CA GLY A 104 -0.89 12.57 -1.00
C GLY A 104 -1.79 11.38 -1.33
N PRO A 105 -1.42 10.57 -2.33
CA PRO A 105 -2.19 9.38 -2.68
C PRO A 105 -2.12 8.31 -1.59
N PHE A 106 -3.25 7.61 -1.38
CA PHE A 106 -3.32 6.37 -0.59
C PHE A 106 -3.55 5.21 -1.56
N ILE A 107 -2.53 4.38 -1.74
CA ILE A 107 -2.56 3.25 -2.67
C ILE A 107 -2.55 1.96 -1.86
N SER A 108 -3.46 1.04 -2.17
CA SER A 108 -3.53 -0.28 -1.54
C SER A 108 -3.19 -1.38 -2.54
N LEU A 109 -2.28 -2.27 -2.15
CA LEU A 109 -1.88 -3.46 -2.90
C LEU A 109 -2.12 -4.70 -2.04
N ASN A 110 -2.92 -5.63 -2.54
CA ASN A 110 -3.16 -6.90 -1.86
C ASN A 110 -2.29 -8.00 -2.47
N ILE A 111 -1.32 -8.50 -1.69
CA ILE A 111 -0.39 -9.54 -2.15
C ILE A 111 -1.10 -10.87 -2.41
N SER A 112 -2.14 -11.21 -1.63
CA SER A 112 -2.84 -12.50 -1.78
C SER A 112 -3.59 -12.65 -3.12
N SER A 113 -3.88 -11.55 -3.80
CA SER A 113 -4.54 -11.54 -5.11
C SER A 113 -3.59 -11.56 -6.29
N LEU A 114 -2.27 -11.42 -6.05
CA LEU A 114 -1.27 -11.37 -7.10
C LEU A 114 -0.70 -12.77 -7.38
N LYS A 115 -0.50 -13.08 -8.65
CA LYS A 115 0.37 -14.19 -9.05
C LYS A 115 1.82 -13.72 -8.89
N SER A 116 2.72 -14.59 -8.45
CA SER A 116 4.14 -14.27 -8.21
C SER A 116 4.79 -13.54 -9.40
N GLU A 117 4.56 -14.02 -10.62
CA GLU A 117 5.12 -13.43 -11.86
C GLU A 117 4.64 -11.99 -12.13
N SER A 118 3.48 -11.60 -11.60
CA SER A 118 2.92 -10.25 -11.80
C SER A 118 3.15 -9.31 -10.62
N ALA A 119 3.57 -9.83 -9.46
CA ALA A 119 3.75 -9.05 -8.24
C ALA A 119 4.86 -8.00 -8.39
N GLU A 120 5.99 -8.37 -9.01
CA GLU A 120 7.08 -7.46 -9.29
C GLU A 120 6.63 -6.32 -10.23
N ALA A 121 6.01 -6.66 -11.36
CA ALA A 121 5.52 -5.66 -12.31
C ALA A 121 4.43 -4.76 -11.71
N ALA A 122 3.57 -5.30 -10.84
CA ALA A 122 2.59 -4.50 -10.11
C ALA A 122 3.26 -3.52 -9.16
N LEU A 123 4.34 -3.94 -8.50
CA LEU A 123 5.05 -3.12 -7.52
C LEU A 123 5.87 -2.00 -8.18
N ILE A 124 6.79 -2.36 -9.10
CA ILE A 124 7.75 -1.42 -9.69
C ILE A 124 7.36 -0.90 -11.07
N GLY A 125 6.30 -1.44 -11.67
CA GLY A 125 5.90 -1.09 -13.02
C GLY A 125 6.78 -1.69 -14.10
N SER A 126 6.43 -1.43 -15.37
CA SER A 126 7.18 -1.92 -16.53
C SER A 126 7.24 -0.90 -17.66
N CYS A 127 8.30 -1.00 -18.46
CA CYS A 127 8.46 -0.25 -19.69
C CYS A 127 8.67 -1.24 -20.85
N GLU A 128 7.78 -1.22 -21.83
CA GLU A 128 7.85 -2.08 -23.02
C GLU A 128 8.12 -1.22 -24.24
N GLN A 129 9.10 -1.60 -25.05
CA GLN A 129 9.31 -0.99 -26.36
C GLN A 129 8.31 -1.59 -27.34
N GLN A 130 7.52 -0.76 -27.98
CA GLN A 130 6.61 -1.11 -29.08
C GLN A 130 7.04 -0.39 -30.35
N GLU A 131 6.57 -0.86 -31.52
CA GLU A 131 6.89 -0.24 -32.84
C GLU A 131 6.53 1.26 -32.90
N ASN A 132 5.54 1.70 -32.11
CA ASN A 132 5.05 3.08 -32.04
C ASN A 132 5.57 3.88 -30.83
N GLY A 133 6.59 3.38 -30.08
CA GLY A 133 7.15 4.07 -28.93
C GLY A 133 7.27 3.21 -27.70
N VAL A 134 7.51 3.84 -26.54
CA VAL A 134 7.64 3.15 -25.25
C VAL A 134 6.30 3.15 -24.53
N ARG A 135 5.75 1.97 -24.24
CA ARG A 135 4.60 1.79 -23.36
C ARG A 135 5.09 1.67 -21.92
N LYS A 136 4.71 2.62 -21.07
CA LYS A 136 5.02 2.60 -19.63
C LYS A 136 3.79 2.15 -18.85
N LYS A 137 3.94 1.09 -18.04
CA LYS A 137 2.96 0.65 -17.04
C LYS A 137 3.46 1.11 -15.66
N ILE A 138 2.74 2.04 -15.05
CA ILE A 138 3.11 2.62 -13.74
C ILE A 138 2.87 1.57 -12.64
N GLY A 139 3.89 1.32 -11.81
CA GLY A 139 3.75 0.48 -10.63
C GLY A 139 3.19 1.23 -9.43
N VAL A 140 2.75 0.48 -8.39
CA VAL A 140 2.15 1.09 -7.19
C VAL A 140 3.13 1.95 -6.41
N LEU A 141 4.45 1.68 -6.46
CA LEU A 141 5.47 2.52 -5.81
C LEU A 141 5.51 3.93 -6.43
N GLU A 142 5.44 4.02 -7.74
CA GLU A 142 5.37 5.31 -8.43
C GLU A 142 4.02 5.99 -8.21
N ALA A 143 2.93 5.22 -8.23
CA ALA A 143 1.57 5.74 -7.99
C ALA A 143 1.40 6.29 -6.56
N ALA A 144 2.11 5.71 -5.57
CA ALA A 144 2.05 6.14 -4.17
C ALA A 144 3.01 7.28 -3.83
N LYS A 145 3.75 7.83 -4.80
CA LYS A 145 4.74 8.88 -4.59
C LYS A 145 4.15 10.10 -3.85
N GLY A 146 4.84 10.55 -2.82
CA GLY A 146 4.40 11.65 -1.95
C GLY A 146 3.29 11.28 -0.96
N GLY A 147 2.77 10.06 -1.02
CA GLY A 147 1.66 9.57 -0.20
C GLY A 147 1.98 8.36 0.65
N THR A 148 1.05 7.41 0.72
CA THR A 148 1.16 6.18 1.51
C THR A 148 0.84 4.97 0.65
N LEU A 149 1.69 3.95 0.72
CA LEU A 149 1.45 2.62 0.17
C LEU A 149 1.05 1.67 1.29
N LEU A 150 -0.11 1.06 1.16
CA LEU A 150 -0.57 -0.04 1.99
C LEU A 150 -0.34 -1.36 1.26
N ILE A 151 0.49 -2.24 1.83
CA ILE A 151 0.66 -3.61 1.34
C ILE A 151 -0.13 -4.54 2.25
N ASN A 152 -1.23 -5.08 1.73
CA ASN A 152 -2.09 -6.00 2.46
C ASN A 152 -1.63 -7.45 2.32
N ASN A 153 -1.77 -8.18 3.44
CA ASN A 153 -1.50 -9.61 3.50
C ASN A 153 -0.05 -9.99 3.16
N LEU A 154 0.91 -9.24 3.71
CA LEU A 154 2.34 -9.41 3.42
C LEU A 154 2.86 -10.82 3.75
N GLN A 155 2.19 -11.57 4.63
CA GLN A 155 2.53 -12.98 4.93
C GLN A 155 2.48 -13.90 3.71
N TYR A 156 1.81 -13.52 2.63
CA TYR A 156 1.76 -14.29 1.38
C TYR A 156 2.85 -13.90 0.37
N ALA A 157 3.72 -12.93 0.70
CA ALA A 157 4.85 -12.60 -0.13
C ALA A 157 5.81 -13.79 -0.25
N ASP A 158 6.11 -14.20 -1.48
CA ASP A 158 7.12 -15.20 -1.74
C ASP A 158 8.54 -14.65 -1.51
N SER A 159 9.54 -15.51 -1.59
CA SER A 159 10.92 -15.13 -1.31
C SER A 159 11.49 -14.13 -2.32
N GLU A 160 10.97 -14.07 -3.54
CA GLU A 160 11.43 -13.12 -4.58
C GLU A 160 10.88 -11.73 -4.28
N LEU A 161 9.58 -11.62 -3.98
CA LEU A 161 8.96 -10.37 -3.61
C LEU A 161 9.54 -9.81 -2.30
N GLN A 162 9.81 -10.68 -1.32
CA GLN A 162 10.46 -10.27 -0.07
C GLN A 162 11.86 -9.67 -0.33
N ARG A 163 12.69 -10.31 -1.19
CA ARG A 163 14.02 -9.79 -1.58
C ARG A 163 13.92 -8.49 -2.35
N LEU A 164 12.94 -8.35 -3.24
CA LEU A 164 12.69 -7.12 -3.97
C LEU A 164 12.34 -5.96 -3.03
N LEU A 165 11.38 -6.17 -2.13
CA LEU A 165 10.98 -5.18 -1.11
C LEU A 165 12.17 -4.78 -0.23
N LEU A 166 12.95 -5.76 0.23
CA LEU A 166 14.15 -5.52 1.02
C LEU A 166 15.17 -4.64 0.28
N SER A 167 15.43 -4.97 -0.99
CA SER A 167 16.34 -4.19 -1.83
C SER A 167 15.87 -2.74 -2.01
N ILE A 168 14.59 -2.54 -2.31
CA ILE A 168 14.00 -1.22 -2.51
C ILE A 168 14.08 -0.38 -1.23
N LEU A 169 13.72 -0.97 -0.08
CA LEU A 169 13.72 -0.27 1.20
C LEU A 169 15.14 0.10 1.66
N LYS A 170 16.12 -0.77 1.43
CA LYS A 170 17.54 -0.50 1.76
C LYS A 170 18.15 0.58 0.89
N ASN A 171 17.88 0.52 -0.41
CA ASN A 171 18.50 1.42 -1.37
C ASN A 171 17.79 2.78 -1.43
N GLY A 172 16.52 2.86 -1.04
CA GLY A 172 15.73 4.09 -1.13
C GLY A 172 15.34 4.46 -2.56
N PHE A 173 15.46 3.53 -3.51
CA PHE A 173 15.02 3.70 -4.90
C PHE A 173 14.60 2.36 -5.51
N PHE A 174 13.87 2.42 -6.61
CA PHE A 174 13.50 1.27 -7.43
C PHE A 174 13.72 1.58 -8.92
N ILE A 175 13.83 0.52 -9.74
CA ILE A 175 13.98 0.64 -11.18
C ILE A 175 12.81 -0.09 -11.82
N PRO A 176 11.91 0.60 -12.59
CA PRO A 176 10.84 -0.07 -13.32
C PRO A 176 11.39 -1.11 -14.29
N LEU A 177 10.65 -2.19 -14.51
CA LEU A 177 11.03 -3.25 -15.46
C LEU A 177 11.11 -2.70 -16.90
N GLY A 178 12.09 -3.18 -17.67
CA GLY A 178 12.23 -2.91 -19.09
C GLY A 178 13.41 -2.04 -19.47
N ASN A 179 13.68 -1.97 -20.78
CA ASN A 179 14.81 -1.26 -21.32
C ASN A 179 14.65 0.27 -21.22
N GLY A 180 15.71 0.97 -20.81
CA GLY A 180 15.72 2.43 -20.71
C GLY A 180 15.09 3.00 -19.45
N SER A 181 14.74 2.15 -18.47
CA SER A 181 14.25 2.60 -17.17
C SER A 181 15.37 3.25 -16.35
N SER A 182 15.03 4.36 -15.70
CA SER A 182 15.94 5.07 -14.77
C SER A 182 15.53 4.82 -13.32
N PRO A 183 16.49 4.86 -12.37
CA PRO A 183 16.18 4.78 -10.94
C PRO A 183 15.18 5.85 -10.52
N GLN A 184 14.16 5.46 -9.75
CA GLN A 184 13.14 6.32 -9.19
C GLN A 184 13.29 6.35 -7.67
N PRO A 185 13.34 7.52 -7.01
CA PRO A 185 13.46 7.59 -5.57
C PRO A 185 12.19 7.06 -4.88
N LEU A 186 12.37 6.36 -3.77
CA LEU A 186 11.29 5.89 -2.91
C LEU A 186 10.83 7.02 -1.99
N ASP A 187 9.86 7.80 -2.43
CA ASP A 187 9.26 8.89 -1.66
C ASP A 187 7.82 8.54 -1.30
N LEU A 188 7.65 7.63 -0.34
CA LEU A 188 6.34 7.24 0.17
C LEU A 188 6.46 6.77 1.63
N ARG A 189 5.34 6.76 2.33
CA ARG A 189 5.19 6.06 3.61
C ARG A 189 4.69 4.65 3.35
N LEU A 190 5.27 3.66 4.02
CA LEU A 190 4.88 2.26 3.90
C LEU A 190 4.09 1.81 5.14
N ILE A 191 2.90 1.23 4.91
CA ILE A 191 2.13 0.50 5.91
C ILE A 191 1.93 -0.91 5.38
N VAL A 192 2.11 -1.92 6.20
CA VAL A 192 1.87 -3.32 5.83
C VAL A 192 0.88 -3.96 6.76
N THR A 193 0.05 -4.88 6.26
CA THR A 193 -0.84 -5.68 7.10
C THR A 193 -0.50 -7.16 7.01
N SER A 194 -0.72 -7.88 8.12
CA SER A 194 -0.63 -9.33 8.17
C SER A 194 -1.75 -9.90 9.04
N VAL A 195 -2.27 -11.08 8.66
CA VAL A 195 -3.21 -11.85 9.50
C VAL A 195 -2.49 -12.82 10.42
N SER A 196 -1.20 -13.06 10.19
CA SER A 196 -0.34 -13.88 11.05
C SER A 196 0.78 -13.04 11.61
N ASP A 197 1.30 -13.45 12.75
CA ASP A 197 2.51 -12.88 13.33
C ASP A 197 3.70 -13.11 12.38
N LEU A 198 4.23 -12.00 11.82
CA LEU A 198 5.35 -12.06 10.89
C LEU A 198 6.64 -12.51 11.57
N TYR A 199 6.81 -12.23 12.86
CA TYR A 199 7.98 -12.69 13.60
C TYR A 199 8.02 -14.22 13.73
N SER A 200 6.89 -14.84 14.00
CA SER A 200 6.78 -16.31 13.98
C SER A 200 7.17 -16.89 12.62
N ARG A 201 6.81 -16.22 11.53
CA ARG A 201 7.20 -16.64 10.18
C ARG A 201 8.71 -16.48 9.92
N VAL A 202 9.35 -15.48 10.54
CA VAL A 202 10.82 -15.36 10.52
C VAL A 202 11.46 -16.58 11.22
N LEU A 203 10.96 -16.94 12.39
CA LEU A 203 11.47 -18.11 13.13
C LEU A 203 11.29 -19.43 12.37
N GLU A 204 10.23 -19.52 11.56
CA GLU A 204 9.98 -20.66 10.67
C GLU A 204 10.81 -20.62 9.36
N GLY A 205 11.61 -19.60 9.12
CA GLY A 205 12.36 -19.41 7.87
C GLY A 205 11.50 -19.08 6.66
N LYS A 206 10.24 -18.67 6.85
CA LYS A 206 9.28 -18.32 5.78
C LYS A 206 9.22 -16.82 5.47
N PHE A 207 9.86 -16.00 6.28
CA PHE A 207 9.97 -14.57 6.10
C PHE A 207 11.38 -14.10 6.40
N LEU A 208 11.89 -13.15 5.59
CA LEU A 208 13.24 -12.62 5.75
C LEU A 208 13.32 -11.76 7.02
N ASP A 209 14.22 -12.11 7.92
CA ASP A 209 14.49 -11.41 9.18
C ASP A 209 14.84 -9.94 8.96
N GLU A 210 15.71 -9.68 8.01
CA GLU A 210 16.15 -8.34 7.64
C GLU A 210 15.00 -7.44 7.13
N LEU A 211 14.08 -8.01 6.33
CA LEU A 211 12.88 -7.31 5.89
C LEU A 211 11.95 -7.02 7.07
N PHE A 212 11.75 -8.02 7.94
CA PHE A 212 10.96 -7.84 9.15
C PHE A 212 11.49 -6.70 10.01
N PHE A 213 12.78 -6.65 10.29
CA PHE A 213 13.38 -5.59 11.12
C PHE A 213 13.29 -4.20 10.48
N LEU A 214 13.36 -4.08 9.16
CA LEU A 214 13.13 -2.80 8.49
C LEU A 214 11.67 -2.32 8.59
N LEU A 215 10.72 -3.24 8.56
CA LEU A 215 9.29 -2.95 8.61
C LEU A 215 8.78 -2.74 10.03
N SER A 216 9.34 -3.43 11.02
CA SER A 216 8.85 -3.49 12.41
C SER A 216 9.26 -2.30 13.28
N THR A 217 9.55 -1.14 12.66
CA THR A 217 9.83 0.09 13.43
C THR A 217 8.67 0.42 14.37
N VAL A 218 7.44 0.21 13.90
CA VAL A 218 6.21 0.29 14.71
C VAL A 218 5.35 -0.92 14.38
N SER A 219 4.93 -1.66 15.40
CA SER A 219 3.98 -2.77 15.27
C SER A 219 2.71 -2.47 16.05
N LEU A 220 1.56 -2.57 15.38
CA LEU A 220 0.24 -2.38 15.95
C LEU A 220 -0.52 -3.71 15.85
N TYR A 221 -1.17 -4.10 16.95
CA TYR A 221 -1.94 -5.34 17.03
C TYR A 221 -3.41 -5.01 17.15
N THR A 222 -4.20 -5.37 16.14
CA THR A 222 -5.65 -5.22 16.15
C THR A 222 -6.30 -6.43 16.81
N ILE A 223 -7.31 -6.19 17.62
CA ILE A 223 -8.03 -7.19 18.38
C ILE A 223 -9.41 -7.37 17.71
N PRO A 224 -9.94 -8.60 17.62
CA PRO A 224 -11.32 -8.83 17.19
C PRO A 224 -12.31 -8.03 18.05
N LEU A 225 -13.39 -7.57 17.42
CA LEU A 225 -14.51 -6.85 18.06
C LEU A 225 -15.30 -7.79 18.96
#